data_b90a3d35b70e27711dd1c216b948530f
#
_entry.id   b90a3d35b70e27711dd1c216b948530f
#
_cell.length_a   1.000
_cell.length_b   1.000
_cell.length_c   1.000
_cell.angle_alpha   90.00
_cell.angle_beta   90.00
_cell.angle_gamma   90.00
#
_symmetry.space_group_name_H-M   'P 1'
#
loop_
_entity.id
_entity.type
_entity.pdbx_description
1 polymer ?
#
loop_
_entity_poly.entity_id
_entity_poly.type
_entity_poly.pdbx_seq_one_letter_code
_entity_poly.pdbx_strand_id
1 'polypeptide(L)'
;MMFISLKERKKMEYRIWNKNSGYFIKDTDTDKHYLSPNGDIIIIDEIGFIYETDKENYIINNYTGLKDSEGYEIYEDDIVWNEYDEEYQVIIFDEGEYKLMGESHIQNLYDNLDYIDVRGNIYENLELVKGWYKED
;
A
#
# COMPACT_ATOMS: atom_id res chain seq x y z
N MET A 1 31.36 -16.37 -3.92
CA MET A 1 29.95 -16.14 -3.58
C MET A 1 29.78 -14.73 -3.04
N MET A 2 28.86 -13.99 -3.60
CA MET A 2 28.62 -12.63 -3.17
C MET A 2 27.59 -12.63 -2.05
N PHE A 3 27.97 -12.07 -0.91
CA PHE A 3 27.04 -11.89 0.21
C PHE A 3 26.40 -10.52 0.12
N ILE A 4 25.10 -10.50 0.01
CA ILE A 4 24.35 -9.27 0.15
C ILE A 4 24.02 -9.15 1.63
N SER A 5 24.44 -8.05 2.27
CA SER A 5 24.12 -7.83 3.66
C SER A 5 22.61 -7.69 3.84
N LEU A 6 22.09 -7.96 5.03
CA LEU A 6 20.68 -7.80 5.33
C LEU A 6 20.22 -6.36 5.12
N LYS A 7 21.11 -5.38 5.23
CA LYS A 7 20.82 -3.97 4.95
C LYS A 7 20.55 -3.71 3.48
N GLU A 8 21.17 -4.48 2.61
CA GLU A 8 21.07 -4.30 1.16
C GLU A 8 19.96 -5.13 0.55
N ARG A 9 19.42 -6.09 1.30
CA ARG A 9 18.27 -6.85 0.83
C ARG A 9 17.07 -5.94 0.78
N LYS A 10 16.50 -5.85 -0.41
CA LYS A 10 15.25 -5.16 -0.59
C LYS A 10 14.19 -5.90 0.20
N LYS A 11 13.72 -5.31 1.29
CA LYS A 11 12.57 -5.85 2.01
C LYS A 11 11.36 -5.73 1.11
N MET A 12 10.54 -6.76 1.10
CA MET A 12 9.20 -6.61 0.55
C MET A 12 8.48 -5.65 1.49
N GLU A 13 8.29 -4.43 1.03
CA GLU A 13 7.59 -3.43 1.80
C GLU A 13 6.10 -3.53 1.52
N TYR A 14 5.34 -3.50 2.58
CA TYR A 14 3.88 -3.55 2.54
C TYR A 14 3.34 -2.79 3.74
N ARG A 15 2.06 -2.48 3.69
CA ARG A 15 1.33 -1.96 4.82
C ARG A 15 0.06 -2.79 5.00
N ILE A 16 -0.47 -2.79 6.21
CA ILE A 16 -1.62 -3.61 6.56
C ILE A 16 -2.71 -2.71 7.14
N TRP A 17 -3.86 -2.69 6.48
CA TRP A 17 -5.02 -1.95 6.95
C TRP A 17 -5.87 -2.84 7.84
N ASN A 18 -6.18 -2.38 9.05
CA ASN A 18 -7.06 -3.07 9.97
C ASN A 18 -8.47 -2.51 9.82
N LYS A 19 -9.38 -3.31 9.26
CA LYS A 19 -10.75 -2.88 9.00
C LYS A 19 -11.53 -2.56 10.28
N ASN A 20 -11.23 -3.28 11.36
CA ASN A 20 -11.95 -3.11 12.62
C ASN A 20 -11.55 -1.83 13.34
N SER A 21 -10.27 -1.53 13.38
CA SER A 21 -9.77 -0.34 14.07
C SER A 21 -9.81 0.92 13.22
N GLY A 22 -9.75 0.76 11.89
CA GLY A 22 -9.68 1.88 10.97
C GLY A 22 -8.31 2.55 10.94
N TYR A 23 -7.24 1.78 11.15
CA TYR A 23 -5.85 2.26 11.13
C TYR A 23 -4.96 1.28 10.39
N PHE A 24 -3.87 1.81 9.83
CA PHE A 24 -2.77 0.96 9.40
C PHE A 24 -2.03 0.46 10.63
N ILE A 25 -1.65 -0.83 10.59
CA ILE A 25 -0.91 -1.45 11.67
C ILE A 25 0.52 -0.89 11.70
N LYS A 26 1.00 -0.60 12.89
CA LYS A 26 2.38 -0.20 13.13
C LYS A 26 2.97 -1.11 14.19
N ASP A 27 4.23 -1.49 14.01
CA ASP A 27 4.96 -2.16 15.07
C ASP A 27 5.14 -1.21 16.24
N THR A 28 5.00 -1.76 17.43
CA THR A 28 5.24 -1.02 18.68
C THR A 28 6.49 -1.58 19.34
N ASP A 29 6.90 -1.01 20.47
CA ASP A 29 8.02 -1.55 21.24
C ASP A 29 7.71 -2.93 21.81
N THR A 30 6.43 -3.25 21.97
CA THR A 30 5.99 -4.50 22.60
C THR A 30 5.49 -5.53 21.59
N ASP A 31 4.83 -5.11 20.52
CA ASP A 31 4.22 -6.00 19.54
C ASP A 31 4.86 -5.84 18.18
N LYS A 32 5.20 -6.97 17.57
CA LYS A 32 5.73 -7.01 16.19
C LYS A 32 4.77 -7.77 15.29
N HIS A 33 4.64 -7.30 14.06
CA HIS A 33 3.78 -7.88 13.05
C HIS A 33 4.60 -8.51 11.94
N TYR A 34 4.21 -9.71 11.54
CA TYR A 34 4.88 -10.45 10.48
C TYR A 34 3.84 -10.98 9.49
N LEU A 35 4.23 -11.01 8.23
CA LEU A 35 3.41 -11.58 7.17
C LEU A 35 4.00 -12.92 6.77
N SER A 36 3.20 -13.98 6.87
CA SER A 36 3.63 -15.31 6.43
C SER A 36 3.59 -15.41 4.91
N PRO A 37 4.27 -16.41 4.32
CA PRO A 37 4.18 -16.66 2.88
C PRO A 37 2.76 -16.92 2.38
N ASN A 38 1.88 -17.38 3.25
CA ASN A 38 0.48 -17.66 2.91
C ASN A 38 -0.43 -16.43 3.06
N GLY A 39 0.13 -15.28 3.44
CA GLY A 39 -0.64 -14.06 3.64
C GLY A 39 -1.28 -13.94 5.02
N ASP A 40 -0.92 -14.81 5.97
CA ASP A 40 -1.41 -14.71 7.34
C ASP A 40 -0.62 -13.66 8.11
N ILE A 41 -1.30 -12.94 8.97
CA ILE A 41 -0.68 -11.93 9.83
C ILE A 41 -0.43 -12.54 11.19
N ILE A 42 0.83 -12.53 11.59
CA ILE A 42 1.27 -13.10 12.85
C ILE A 42 1.72 -11.97 13.76
N ILE A 43 1.24 -11.96 14.98
CA ILE A 43 1.62 -10.97 15.98
C ILE A 43 2.42 -11.67 17.07
N ILE A 44 3.57 -11.11 17.40
CA ILE A 44 4.39 -11.57 18.52
C ILE A 44 4.42 -10.45 19.54
N ASP A 45 3.89 -10.71 20.75
CA ASP A 45 3.88 -9.71 21.81
C ASP A 45 5.20 -9.67 22.59
N GLU A 46 5.29 -8.77 23.59
CA GLU A 46 6.51 -8.53 24.35
C GLU A 46 7.01 -9.75 25.15
N ILE A 47 6.11 -10.67 25.49
CA ILE A 47 6.47 -11.88 26.24
C ILE A 47 6.65 -13.10 25.35
N GLY A 48 6.59 -12.90 24.03
CA GLY A 48 6.85 -13.95 23.06
C GLY A 48 5.64 -14.80 22.69
N PHE A 49 4.45 -14.43 23.10
CA PHE A 49 3.25 -15.11 22.62
C PHE A 49 3.05 -14.83 21.14
N ILE A 50 2.81 -15.90 20.39
CA ILE A 50 2.58 -15.87 18.96
C ILE A 50 1.12 -16.18 18.71
N TYR A 51 0.43 -15.31 17.97
CA TYR A 51 -0.94 -15.60 17.57
C TYR A 51 -1.21 -15.10 16.15
N GLU A 52 -2.03 -15.87 15.45
CA GLU A 52 -2.52 -15.51 14.13
C GLU A 52 -3.75 -14.64 14.26
N THR A 53 -3.89 -13.72 13.30
CA THR A 53 -5.07 -12.88 13.23
C THR A 53 -6.04 -13.44 12.20
N ASP A 54 -7.30 -13.00 12.27
CA ASP A 54 -8.29 -13.30 11.25
C ASP A 54 -8.02 -12.43 10.02
N LYS A 55 -7.47 -13.03 8.98
CA LYS A 55 -7.07 -12.28 7.78
C LYS A 55 -8.23 -11.60 7.05
N GLU A 56 -9.47 -11.98 7.31
CA GLU A 56 -10.63 -11.29 6.74
C GLU A 56 -10.78 -9.86 7.26
N ASN A 57 -10.18 -9.55 8.41
CA ASN A 57 -10.22 -8.22 9.01
C ASN A 57 -9.10 -7.30 8.54
N TYR A 58 -8.22 -7.79 7.66
CA TYR A 58 -7.03 -7.07 7.24
C TYR A 58 -6.91 -7.01 5.73
N ILE A 59 -6.39 -5.89 5.23
CA ILE A 59 -6.05 -5.72 3.82
C ILE A 59 -4.57 -5.41 3.72
N ILE A 60 -3.86 -6.16 2.89
CA ILE A 60 -2.43 -5.97 2.66
C ILE A 60 -2.26 -5.19 1.37
N ASN A 61 -1.55 -4.06 1.45
CA ASN A 61 -1.15 -3.31 0.27
C ASN A 61 0.36 -3.43 0.09
N ASN A 62 0.78 -3.75 -1.11
CA ASN A 62 2.20 -3.81 -1.43
C ASN A 62 2.73 -2.42 -1.80
N TYR A 63 3.98 -2.17 -1.40
CA TYR A 63 4.71 -1.01 -1.89
C TYR A 63 5.00 -1.22 -3.37
N THR A 64 4.74 -0.21 -4.20
CA THR A 64 4.97 -0.30 -5.64
C THR A 64 6.46 -0.32 -6.00
N GLY A 65 7.35 0.04 -5.07
CA GLY A 65 8.76 0.24 -5.35
C GLY A 65 9.08 1.61 -5.94
N LEU A 66 8.06 2.44 -6.11
CA LEU A 66 8.17 3.74 -6.76
C LEU A 66 7.78 4.87 -5.81
N LYS A 67 8.29 6.06 -6.08
CA LYS A 67 8.01 7.26 -5.29
C LYS A 67 7.37 8.32 -6.16
N ASP A 68 6.56 9.16 -5.55
CA ASP A 68 5.88 10.26 -6.22
C ASP A 68 6.84 11.43 -6.52
N SER A 69 6.29 12.51 -7.06
CA SER A 69 7.07 13.69 -7.46
C SER A 69 7.81 14.35 -6.29
N GLU A 70 7.36 14.13 -5.07
CA GLU A 70 7.96 14.71 -3.86
C GLU A 70 8.79 13.71 -3.06
N GLY A 71 8.94 12.48 -3.56
CA GLY A 71 9.74 11.45 -2.92
C GLY A 71 9.01 10.58 -1.92
N TYR A 72 7.68 10.68 -1.84
CA TYR A 72 6.89 9.80 -0.97
C TYR A 72 6.65 8.45 -1.62
N GLU A 73 6.70 7.41 -0.81
CA GLU A 73 6.45 6.05 -1.26
C GLU A 73 5.01 5.86 -1.71
N ILE A 74 4.84 5.14 -2.82
CA ILE A 74 3.52 4.87 -3.40
C ILE A 74 3.14 3.41 -3.13
N TYR A 75 1.97 3.20 -2.51
CA TYR A 75 1.42 1.87 -2.22
C TYR A 75 0.18 1.60 -3.05
N GLU A 76 -0.15 0.32 -3.23
CA GLU A 76 -1.45 -0.06 -3.75
C GLU A 76 -2.56 0.64 -2.96
N ASP A 77 -3.64 1.00 -3.63
CA ASP A 77 -4.80 1.68 -3.05
C ASP A 77 -4.54 3.10 -2.54
N ASP A 78 -3.36 3.66 -2.82
CA ASP A 78 -3.14 5.08 -2.62
C ASP A 78 -3.98 5.89 -3.61
N ILE A 79 -4.37 7.09 -3.18
CA ILE A 79 -4.99 8.09 -4.04
C ILE A 79 -3.94 9.16 -4.30
N VAL A 80 -3.72 9.45 -5.57
CA VAL A 80 -2.78 10.48 -6.00
C VAL A 80 -3.51 11.59 -6.74
N TRP A 81 -2.98 12.80 -6.65
CA TRP A 81 -3.38 13.88 -7.53
C TRP A 81 -2.49 13.84 -8.76
N ASN A 82 -3.09 13.78 -9.94
CA ASN A 82 -2.37 13.84 -11.20
C ASN A 82 -2.48 15.24 -11.76
N GLU A 83 -1.38 15.99 -11.71
CA GLU A 83 -1.33 17.38 -12.14
C GLU A 83 -1.58 17.54 -13.64
N TYR A 84 -1.13 16.58 -14.43
CA TYR A 84 -1.31 16.61 -15.88
C TYR A 84 -2.77 16.37 -16.26
N ASP A 85 -3.41 15.37 -15.66
CA ASP A 85 -4.79 15.03 -15.94
C ASP A 85 -5.79 15.87 -15.13
N GLU A 86 -5.31 16.58 -14.13
CA GLU A 86 -6.13 17.41 -13.23
C GLU A 86 -7.25 16.60 -12.56
N GLU A 87 -6.90 15.41 -12.06
CA GLU A 87 -7.84 14.55 -11.34
C GLU A 87 -7.15 13.70 -10.29
N TYR A 88 -7.94 13.19 -9.34
CA TYR A 88 -7.47 12.14 -8.42
C TYR A 88 -7.55 10.78 -9.10
N GLN A 89 -6.53 9.97 -8.87
CA GLN A 89 -6.43 8.62 -9.44
C GLN A 89 -6.03 7.63 -8.36
N VAL A 90 -6.43 6.38 -8.53
CA VAL A 90 -6.14 5.30 -7.58
C VAL A 90 -5.06 4.39 -8.13
N ILE A 91 -4.13 4.02 -7.27
CA ILE A 91 -3.06 3.08 -7.63
C ILE A 91 -3.63 1.67 -7.58
N ILE A 92 -3.60 0.98 -8.70
CA ILE A 92 -4.07 -0.40 -8.80
C ILE A 92 -2.96 -1.30 -9.35
N PHE A 93 -3.07 -2.60 -9.07
CA PHE A 93 -2.25 -3.63 -9.69
C PHE A 93 -3.12 -4.39 -10.69
N ASP A 94 -2.76 -4.35 -11.97
CA ASP A 94 -3.55 -4.95 -13.03
C ASP A 94 -2.63 -5.43 -14.15
N GLU A 95 -2.89 -6.63 -14.65
CA GLU A 95 -2.10 -7.25 -15.73
C GLU A 95 -0.60 -7.26 -15.45
N GLY A 96 -0.21 -7.52 -14.20
CA GLY A 96 1.19 -7.66 -13.84
C GLY A 96 1.94 -6.36 -13.60
N GLU A 97 1.26 -5.21 -13.60
CA GLU A 97 1.91 -3.92 -13.36
C GLU A 97 1.04 -2.96 -12.54
N TYR A 98 1.70 -1.98 -11.96
CA TYR A 98 1.00 -0.92 -11.24
C TYR A 98 0.52 0.15 -12.21
N LYS A 99 -0.72 0.57 -12.03
CA LYS A 99 -1.38 1.53 -12.92
C LYS A 99 -2.09 2.61 -12.14
N LEU A 100 -2.34 3.71 -12.82
CA LEU A 100 -3.17 4.81 -12.34
C LEU A 100 -4.57 4.63 -12.93
N MET A 101 -5.56 4.46 -12.06
CA MET A 101 -6.95 4.38 -12.49
C MET A 101 -7.64 5.71 -12.23
N GLY A 102 -8.01 6.39 -13.30
CA GLY A 102 -8.84 7.60 -13.26
C GLY A 102 -10.29 7.29 -13.58
N GLU A 103 -11.12 8.32 -13.63
CA GLU A 103 -12.55 8.16 -13.88
C GLU A 103 -12.83 7.53 -15.24
N SER A 104 -12.08 7.92 -16.26
CA SER A 104 -12.36 7.52 -17.63
C SER A 104 -11.26 6.72 -18.31
N HIS A 105 -10.10 6.54 -17.66
CA HIS A 105 -9.00 5.81 -18.29
C HIS A 105 -8.04 5.23 -17.26
N ILE A 106 -7.26 4.29 -17.71
CA ILE A 106 -6.20 3.63 -16.93
C ILE A 106 -4.88 3.83 -17.66
N GLN A 107 -3.84 4.19 -16.94
CA GLN A 107 -2.53 4.43 -17.54
C GLN A 107 -1.41 3.88 -16.67
N ASN A 108 -0.22 3.75 -17.23
CA ASN A 108 0.94 3.20 -16.55
C ASN A 108 1.42 4.14 -15.43
N LEU A 109 1.72 3.58 -14.26
CA LEU A 109 2.22 4.36 -13.13
C LEU A 109 3.63 4.91 -13.39
N TYR A 110 4.53 4.06 -13.86
CA TYR A 110 5.95 4.39 -14.01
C TYR A 110 6.18 5.63 -14.87
N ASP A 111 5.42 5.76 -15.96
CA ASP A 111 5.58 6.87 -16.90
C ASP A 111 5.01 8.19 -16.40
N ASN A 112 4.34 8.19 -15.26
CA ASN A 112 3.63 9.36 -14.76
C ASN A 112 4.13 9.86 -13.40
N LEU A 113 5.21 9.32 -12.88
CA LEU A 113 5.69 9.63 -11.52
C LEU A 113 5.97 11.12 -11.29
N ASP A 114 6.43 11.84 -12.32
CA ASP A 114 6.75 13.26 -12.19
C ASP A 114 5.51 14.15 -12.05
N TYR A 115 4.33 13.63 -12.34
CA TYR A 115 3.08 14.39 -12.38
C TYR A 115 2.14 14.09 -11.21
N ILE A 116 2.50 13.16 -10.35
CA ILE A 116 1.59 12.69 -9.30
C ILE A 116 2.13 12.93 -7.90
N ASP A 117 1.21 13.23 -6.97
CA ASP A 117 1.49 13.36 -5.55
C ASP A 117 0.53 12.46 -4.78
N VAL A 118 1.05 11.70 -3.82
CA VAL A 118 0.19 10.93 -2.91
C VAL A 118 -0.60 11.90 -2.03
N ARG A 119 -1.92 11.77 -2.03
CA ARG A 119 -2.83 12.62 -1.27
C ARG A 119 -3.65 11.86 -0.23
N GLY A 120 -3.57 10.55 -0.23
CA GLY A 120 -4.30 9.70 0.70
C GLY A 120 -4.42 8.29 0.18
N ASN A 121 -5.48 7.61 0.59
CA ASN A 121 -5.77 6.24 0.17
C ASN A 121 -7.27 6.00 0.21
N ILE A 122 -7.72 4.87 -0.37
CA ILE A 122 -9.15 4.58 -0.48
C ILE A 122 -9.82 4.30 0.86
N TYR A 123 -9.07 3.94 1.90
CA TYR A 123 -9.64 3.62 3.22
C TYR A 123 -9.93 4.86 4.05
N GLU A 124 -9.06 5.86 3.96
CA GLU A 124 -9.14 7.07 4.76
C GLU A 124 -9.69 8.28 4.00
N ASN A 125 -9.58 8.28 2.67
CA ASN A 125 -9.87 9.44 1.84
C ASN A 125 -10.76 9.11 0.64
N LEU A 126 -11.67 8.16 0.80
CA LEU A 126 -12.53 7.70 -0.29
C LEU A 126 -13.34 8.83 -0.94
N GLU A 127 -13.64 9.88 -0.20
CA GLU A 127 -14.36 11.05 -0.69
C GLU A 127 -13.71 11.73 -1.89
N LEU A 128 -12.39 11.58 -2.05
CA LEU A 128 -11.67 12.17 -3.18
C LEU A 128 -12.04 11.53 -4.52
N VAL A 129 -12.48 10.27 -4.49
CA VAL A 129 -12.80 9.49 -5.69
C VAL A 129 -14.22 8.89 -5.65
N LYS A 130 -15.02 9.29 -4.67
CA LYS A 130 -16.34 8.71 -4.39
C LYS A 130 -17.30 8.76 -5.58
N GLY A 131 -17.17 9.75 -6.46
CA GLY A 131 -18.08 9.89 -7.57
C GLY A 131 -17.98 8.80 -8.62
N TRP A 132 -16.87 8.10 -8.68
CA TRP A 132 -16.62 7.13 -9.75
C TRP A 132 -15.93 5.83 -9.29
N TYR A 133 -15.17 5.86 -8.21
CA TYR A 133 -14.47 4.67 -7.72
C TYR A 133 -15.43 3.74 -6.99
N LYS A 134 -15.36 2.45 -7.35
CA LYS A 134 -16.14 1.40 -6.69
C LYS A 134 -15.21 0.33 -6.20
N GLU A 135 -15.33 -0.01 -4.93
CA GLU A 135 -14.66 -1.16 -4.35
C GLU A 135 -15.38 -2.44 -4.75
N ASP A 136 -14.59 -3.44 -5.04
CA ASP A 136 -15.12 -4.78 -5.28
C ASP A 136 -15.33 -5.54 -3.95
#